data_5729d782b631a933a8115711d2f936b3
#
_entry.id   5729d782b631a933a8115711d2f936b3
#
_cell.length_a   1.000
_cell.length_b   1.000
_cell.length_c   1.000
_cell.angle_alpha   90.00
_cell.angle_beta   90.00
_cell.angle_gamma   90.00
#
_symmetry.space_group_name_H-M   'P 1'
#
loop_
_entity.id
_entity.type
_entity.pdbx_description
1 polymer ?
#
loop_
_entity_poly.entity_id
_entity_poly.type
_entity_poly.pdbx_seq_one_letter_code
_entity_poly.pdbx_strand_id
1 'polypeptide(L)'
;MPNPSKRNFLRTGPLLACAMLAPEAMADPAARPAPQTLTLLLGDTLDASGRQQQPKPWRRKLFTYLEQELNVTFDIKAYPWPRAERRAREGGGLIFGLPKTADRLRALRYSDPASSNTLWLVTRSDASFTFRTIDDLRGKTIGAVRGYTYGDDFELGRNKLFRVDEDIASRATRLQRLLLKRVDALLLYQPSGDSPAEIEAALDQLIQPHLKDLSLPPGVRLTVLPKPLQVENGMHFAIARSHDDGLIDRINSALARQRRVAQR
;
A
#
# COMPACT_ATOMS: atom_id res chain seq x y z
N MET A 1 88.80 30.52 -39.37
CA MET A 1 89.77 29.43 -39.57
C MET A 1 89.72 28.45 -38.38
N PRO A 2 89.99 27.20 -38.52
CA PRO A 2 89.20 26.18 -39.17
C PRO A 2 88.86 25.02 -38.17
N ASN A 3 87.76 24.35 -38.48
CA ASN A 3 87.59 22.87 -38.62
C ASN A 3 88.56 21.89 -37.87
N PRO A 4 88.28 20.61 -37.61
CA PRO A 4 87.26 19.75 -38.18
C PRO A 4 86.65 18.69 -37.26
N SER A 5 85.52 18.20 -37.70
CA SER A 5 85.14 16.76 -37.82
C SER A 5 85.49 15.74 -36.73
N LYS A 6 84.44 15.13 -36.15
CA LYS A 6 84.44 13.70 -35.91
C LYS A 6 83.02 13.13 -36.10
N ARG A 7 82.93 12.23 -37.05
CA ARG A 7 81.81 11.35 -37.32
C ARG A 7 81.68 10.36 -36.17
N ASN A 8 80.54 10.16 -35.61
CA ASN A 8 80.24 8.99 -34.83
C ASN A 8 78.97 8.31 -35.38
N PHE A 9 79.14 7.09 -35.73
CA PHE A 9 78.13 6.12 -36.20
C PHE A 9 77.03 5.91 -35.20
N LEU A 10 75.78 6.17 -35.59
CA LEU A 10 74.60 5.72 -34.85
C LEU A 10 74.24 4.30 -35.27
N ARG A 11 74.35 3.37 -34.35
CA ARG A 11 73.79 2.05 -34.45
C ARG A 11 72.29 2.14 -34.16
N THR A 12 71.47 1.86 -35.18
CA THR A 12 70.07 1.62 -35.07
C THR A 12 69.82 0.21 -34.51
N GLY A 13 69.36 0.09 -33.24
CA GLY A 13 68.76 -1.11 -32.70
C GLY A 13 67.24 -1.07 -32.84
N PRO A 14 66.59 -2.20 -33.18
CA PRO A 14 65.15 -2.20 -33.30
C PRO A 14 64.47 -2.18 -31.88
N LEU A 15 63.63 -1.17 -31.63
CA LEU A 15 62.73 -1.13 -30.50
C LEU A 15 61.64 -2.20 -30.72
N LEU A 16 61.70 -3.28 -29.97
CA LEU A 16 60.54 -4.18 -29.80
C LEU A 16 59.46 -3.48 -28.99
N ALA A 17 58.41 -3.03 -29.65
CA ALA A 17 57.20 -2.58 -28.99
C ALA A 17 56.46 -3.79 -28.41
N CYS A 18 56.59 -4.06 -27.11
CA CYS A 18 55.72 -4.96 -26.37
C CYS A 18 54.33 -4.33 -26.28
N ALA A 19 53.41 -4.70 -27.16
CA ALA A 19 51.99 -4.43 -26.98
C ALA A 19 51.50 -5.20 -25.77
N MET A 20 51.31 -4.52 -24.63
CA MET A 20 50.56 -5.06 -23.49
C MET A 20 49.11 -5.18 -23.92
N LEU A 21 48.67 -6.39 -24.26
CA LEU A 21 47.24 -6.73 -24.32
C LEU A 21 46.69 -6.58 -22.89
N ALA A 22 45.95 -5.49 -22.64
CA ALA A 22 45.11 -5.38 -21.47
C ALA A 22 44.07 -6.52 -21.51
N PRO A 23 43.86 -7.26 -20.44
CA PRO A 23 42.81 -8.25 -20.41
C PRO A 23 41.47 -7.50 -20.53
N GLU A 24 40.77 -7.68 -21.65
CA GLU A 24 39.36 -7.33 -21.73
C GLU A 24 38.65 -8.07 -20.58
N ALA A 25 38.15 -7.29 -19.61
CA ALA A 25 37.30 -7.83 -18.54
C ALA A 25 36.08 -8.44 -19.23
N MET A 26 36.06 -9.74 -19.40
CA MET A 26 34.87 -10.48 -19.81
C MET A 26 33.80 -10.16 -18.78
N ALA A 27 32.84 -9.29 -19.12
CA ALA A 27 31.65 -9.09 -18.33
C ALA A 27 30.94 -10.45 -18.18
N ASP A 28 30.73 -10.87 -16.94
CA ASP A 28 30.01 -12.09 -16.62
C ASP A 28 28.61 -12.01 -17.24
N PRO A 29 28.24 -12.84 -18.22
CA PRO A 29 26.93 -12.77 -18.87
C PRO A 29 25.77 -13.15 -17.94
N ALA A 30 26.05 -13.54 -16.68
CA ALA A 30 25.06 -13.90 -15.67
C ALA A 30 24.79 -12.79 -14.64
N ALA A 31 25.49 -11.66 -14.67
CA ALA A 31 25.23 -10.56 -13.75
C ALA A 31 23.88 -9.90 -14.06
N ARG A 32 22.84 -10.20 -13.23
CA ARG A 32 21.58 -9.46 -13.30
C ARG A 32 21.87 -7.96 -13.13
N PRO A 33 21.25 -7.10 -13.93
CA PRO A 33 21.41 -5.65 -13.75
C PRO A 33 21.01 -5.28 -12.31
N ALA A 34 21.69 -4.29 -11.74
CA ALA A 34 21.37 -3.79 -10.40
C ALA A 34 19.87 -3.41 -10.33
N PRO A 35 19.17 -3.72 -9.23
CA PRO A 35 17.75 -3.44 -9.10
C PRO A 35 17.48 -1.93 -9.19
N GLN A 36 16.48 -1.56 -9.99
CA GLN A 36 16.02 -0.18 -10.10
C GLN A 36 15.25 0.21 -8.83
N THR A 37 15.54 1.38 -8.25
CA THR A 37 14.73 1.90 -7.14
C THR A 37 13.42 2.50 -7.64
N LEU A 38 12.31 2.05 -7.09
CA LEU A 38 10.96 2.49 -7.42
C LEU A 38 10.25 3.02 -6.17
N THR A 39 9.78 4.26 -6.19
CA THR A 39 9.00 4.82 -5.08
C THR A 39 7.65 4.11 -4.98
N LEU A 40 7.35 3.53 -3.79
CA LEU A 40 6.06 2.93 -3.46
C LEU A 40 5.33 3.80 -2.44
N LEU A 41 4.22 4.40 -2.87
CA LEU A 41 3.37 5.27 -2.07
C LEU A 41 2.32 4.44 -1.32
N LEU A 42 2.22 4.67 -0.03
CA LEU A 42 1.19 4.05 0.82
C LEU A 42 0.35 5.14 1.49
N GLY A 43 -0.91 4.80 1.73
CA GLY A 43 -1.74 5.58 2.65
C GLY A 43 -1.24 5.41 4.08
N ASP A 44 -1.11 6.53 4.78
CA ASP A 44 -0.64 6.56 6.17
C ASP A 44 -1.69 5.99 7.12
N THR A 45 -1.25 5.14 8.02
CA THR A 45 -2.03 4.69 9.18
C THR A 45 -1.19 4.91 10.43
N LEU A 46 -1.74 5.65 11.39
CA LEU A 46 -1.07 5.93 12.65
C LEU A 46 -1.32 4.81 13.67
N ASP A 47 -0.34 4.53 14.51
CA ASP A 47 -0.50 3.70 15.71
C ASP A 47 -1.18 4.47 16.83
N ALA A 48 -1.40 3.82 17.97
CA ALA A 48 -2.01 4.45 19.15
C ALA A 48 -1.21 5.64 19.72
N SER A 49 0.08 5.71 19.42
CA SER A 49 0.97 6.81 19.83
C SER A 49 1.08 7.93 18.79
N GLY A 50 0.32 7.85 17.70
CA GLY A 50 0.37 8.81 16.59
C GLY A 50 1.56 8.62 15.65
N ARG A 51 2.34 7.54 15.77
CA ARG A 51 3.46 7.22 14.89
C ARG A 51 2.98 6.42 13.68
N GLN A 52 3.69 6.58 12.58
CA GLN A 52 3.41 5.84 11.35
C GLN A 52 3.53 4.33 11.55
N GLN A 53 2.48 3.61 11.20
CA GLN A 53 2.45 2.15 11.30
C GLN A 53 3.27 1.50 10.19
N GLN A 54 4.11 0.53 10.58
CA GLN A 54 4.81 -0.29 9.60
C GLN A 54 3.83 -1.13 8.75
N PRO A 55 4.15 -1.43 7.49
CA PRO A 55 3.33 -2.32 6.68
C PRO A 55 3.11 -3.66 7.38
N LYS A 56 1.87 -4.16 7.37
CA LYS A 56 1.51 -5.47 7.94
C LYS A 56 2.38 -6.58 7.32
N PRO A 57 2.63 -7.71 8.03
CA PRO A 57 3.50 -8.79 7.55
C PRO A 57 3.17 -9.30 6.15
N TRP A 58 1.88 -9.46 5.82
CA TRP A 58 1.44 -9.90 4.50
C TRP A 58 1.79 -8.89 3.38
N ARG A 59 1.69 -7.57 3.66
CA ARG A 59 2.10 -6.54 2.70
C ARG A 59 3.60 -6.59 2.43
N ARG A 60 4.41 -6.78 3.49
CA ARG A 60 5.86 -6.95 3.33
C ARG A 60 6.18 -8.16 2.46
N LYS A 61 5.55 -9.32 2.71
CA LYS A 61 5.73 -10.52 1.87
C LYS A 61 5.38 -10.25 0.40
N LEU A 62 4.27 -9.57 0.14
CA LEU A 62 3.86 -9.19 -1.21
C LEU A 62 4.89 -8.26 -1.87
N PHE A 63 5.36 -7.24 -1.16
CA PHE A 63 6.32 -6.27 -1.71
C PHE A 63 7.66 -6.95 -1.98
N THR A 64 8.21 -7.73 -1.04
CA THR A 64 9.45 -8.49 -1.25
C THR A 64 9.33 -9.46 -2.44
N TYR A 65 8.21 -10.14 -2.60
CA TYR A 65 7.95 -10.98 -3.76
C TYR A 65 8.03 -10.17 -5.07
N LEU A 66 7.36 -9.02 -5.12
CA LEU A 66 7.38 -8.18 -6.32
C LEU A 66 8.75 -7.56 -6.59
N GLU A 67 9.52 -7.19 -5.56
CA GLU A 67 10.90 -6.72 -5.72
C GLU A 67 11.76 -7.76 -6.44
N GLN A 68 11.63 -9.03 -6.05
CA GLN A 68 12.36 -10.14 -6.65
C GLN A 68 11.92 -10.41 -8.10
N GLU A 69 10.60 -10.44 -8.35
CA GLU A 69 10.03 -10.75 -9.66
C GLU A 69 10.29 -9.65 -10.71
N LEU A 70 10.34 -8.40 -10.26
CA LEU A 70 10.48 -7.22 -11.13
C LEU A 70 11.93 -6.71 -11.21
N ASN A 71 12.84 -7.25 -10.40
CA ASN A 71 14.20 -6.75 -10.20
C ASN A 71 14.21 -5.25 -9.83
N VAL A 72 13.41 -4.88 -8.82
CA VAL A 72 13.32 -3.52 -8.28
C VAL A 72 13.55 -3.53 -6.77
N THR A 73 13.82 -2.36 -6.19
CA THR A 73 13.78 -2.11 -4.74
C THR A 73 12.76 -1.03 -4.46
N PHE A 74 11.82 -1.29 -3.57
CA PHE A 74 10.81 -0.30 -3.20
C PHE A 74 11.32 0.69 -2.15
N ASP A 75 11.38 1.97 -2.52
CA ASP A 75 11.51 3.09 -1.58
C ASP A 75 10.09 3.44 -1.06
N ILE A 76 9.73 2.87 0.09
CA ILE A 76 8.37 2.98 0.64
C ILE A 76 8.20 4.33 1.33
N LYS A 77 7.22 5.12 0.85
CA LYS A 77 6.83 6.41 1.43
C LYS A 77 5.35 6.41 1.78
N ALA A 78 5.03 6.69 3.03
CA ALA A 78 3.67 6.80 3.48
C ALA A 78 3.26 8.26 3.68
N TYR A 79 2.03 8.59 3.26
CA TYR A 79 1.43 9.91 3.36
C TYR A 79 -0.06 9.78 3.70
N PRO A 80 -0.70 10.80 4.28
CA PRO A 80 -2.16 10.87 4.30
C PRO A 80 -2.73 10.63 2.91
N TRP A 81 -3.80 9.83 2.80
CA TRP A 81 -4.32 9.34 1.52
C TRP A 81 -4.48 10.41 0.43
N PRO A 82 -5.05 11.61 0.72
CA PRO A 82 -5.18 12.64 -0.32
C PRO A 82 -3.83 13.09 -0.89
N ARG A 83 -2.78 13.10 -0.06
CA ARG A 83 -1.42 13.47 -0.48
C ARG A 83 -0.76 12.33 -1.26
N ALA A 84 -0.94 11.08 -0.83
CA ALA A 84 -0.43 9.91 -1.54
C ALA A 84 -1.04 9.82 -2.95
N GLU A 85 -2.35 9.96 -3.06
CA GLU A 85 -3.07 9.96 -4.33
C GLU A 85 -2.61 11.09 -5.27
N ARG A 86 -2.52 12.32 -4.76
CA ARG A 86 -2.03 13.45 -5.57
C ARG A 86 -0.63 13.17 -6.12
N ARG A 87 0.30 12.69 -5.28
CA ARG A 87 1.65 12.34 -5.73
C ARG A 87 1.64 11.25 -6.79
N ALA A 88 0.80 10.21 -6.63
CA ALA A 88 0.68 9.16 -7.64
C ALA A 88 0.18 9.69 -8.98
N ARG A 89 -0.80 10.60 -8.98
CA ARG A 89 -1.34 11.24 -10.20
C ARG A 89 -0.29 12.12 -10.90
N GLU A 90 0.61 12.73 -10.13
CA GLU A 90 1.71 13.59 -10.61
C GLU A 90 2.94 12.77 -11.06
N GLY A 91 2.87 11.44 -11.08
CA GLY A 91 4.00 10.59 -11.48
C GLY A 91 5.04 10.35 -10.40
N GLY A 92 4.76 10.69 -9.14
CA GLY A 92 5.68 10.56 -8.01
C GLY A 92 5.89 9.13 -7.50
N GLY A 93 5.38 8.12 -8.21
CA GLY A 93 5.61 6.70 -7.92
C GLY A 93 4.39 5.81 -8.06
N LEU A 94 4.61 4.53 -7.78
CA LEU A 94 3.57 3.51 -7.70
C LEU A 94 2.81 3.67 -6.39
N ILE A 95 1.48 3.61 -6.38
CA ILE A 95 0.66 3.63 -5.17
C ILE A 95 -0.01 2.28 -4.94
N PHE A 96 -0.11 1.84 -3.69
CA PHE A 96 -0.77 0.58 -3.34
C PHE A 96 -1.94 0.79 -2.40
N GLY A 97 -3.07 0.13 -2.70
CA GLY A 97 -4.24 0.08 -1.84
C GLY A 97 -5.28 1.19 -2.09
N LEU A 98 -5.11 1.97 -3.17
CA LEU A 98 -6.07 2.98 -3.58
C LEU A 98 -7.23 2.32 -4.34
N PRO A 99 -8.51 2.43 -3.89
CA PRO A 99 -9.66 1.88 -4.59
C PRO A 99 -9.85 2.50 -5.98
N LYS A 100 -10.38 1.73 -6.92
CA LYS A 100 -10.77 2.23 -8.24
C LYS A 100 -12.01 3.12 -8.12
N THR A 101 -11.99 4.27 -8.78
CA THR A 101 -13.15 5.12 -9.02
C THR A 101 -13.09 5.62 -10.47
N ALA A 102 -14.22 6.06 -11.03
CA ALA A 102 -14.25 6.60 -12.39
C ALA A 102 -13.26 7.77 -12.60
N ASP A 103 -13.12 8.63 -11.60
CA ASP A 103 -12.16 9.74 -11.62
C ASP A 103 -10.71 9.26 -11.61
N ARG A 104 -10.37 8.32 -10.73
CA ARG A 104 -9.02 7.75 -10.62
C ARG A 104 -8.61 6.99 -11.87
N LEU A 105 -9.54 6.25 -12.48
CA LEU A 105 -9.29 5.50 -13.72
C LEU A 105 -8.94 6.39 -14.91
N ARG A 106 -9.35 7.66 -14.92
CA ARG A 106 -8.92 8.62 -15.95
C ARG A 106 -7.44 8.97 -15.85
N ALA A 107 -6.91 9.10 -14.63
CA ALA A 107 -5.54 9.54 -14.38
C ALA A 107 -4.55 8.39 -14.15
N LEU A 108 -5.01 7.30 -13.55
CA LEU A 108 -4.17 6.18 -13.10
C LEU A 108 -4.48 4.90 -13.89
N ARG A 109 -3.44 4.12 -14.15
CA ARG A 109 -3.53 2.74 -14.60
C ARG A 109 -3.37 1.81 -13.41
N TYR A 110 -4.26 0.83 -13.31
CA TYR A 110 -4.36 -0.09 -12.18
C TYR A 110 -3.95 -1.49 -12.56
N SER A 111 -3.32 -2.19 -11.62
CA SER A 111 -3.06 -3.63 -11.72
C SER A 111 -4.35 -4.45 -11.52
N ASP A 112 -4.23 -5.76 -11.75
CA ASP A 112 -5.12 -6.74 -11.16
C ASP A 112 -5.10 -6.65 -9.63
N PRO A 113 -6.13 -7.17 -8.93
CA PRO A 113 -6.11 -7.18 -7.47
C PRO A 113 -4.96 -8.04 -6.94
N ALA A 114 -4.14 -7.44 -6.07
CA ALA A 114 -3.06 -8.14 -5.39
C ALA A 114 -3.53 -8.82 -4.10
N SER A 115 -4.61 -8.34 -3.52
CA SER A 115 -5.38 -8.95 -2.44
C SER A 115 -6.79 -8.37 -2.45
N SER A 116 -7.69 -8.93 -1.66
CA SER A 116 -9.03 -8.39 -1.47
C SER A 116 -9.30 -8.09 0.01
N ASN A 117 -10.17 -7.11 0.22
CA ASN A 117 -10.68 -6.74 1.53
C ASN A 117 -12.20 -6.79 1.51
N THR A 118 -12.78 -7.04 2.67
CA THR A 118 -14.20 -6.87 2.95
C THR A 118 -14.38 -5.64 3.83
N LEU A 119 -15.36 -4.82 3.54
CA LEU A 119 -15.71 -3.63 4.32
C LEU A 119 -16.83 -3.96 5.28
N TRP A 120 -16.55 -3.85 6.57
CA TRP A 120 -17.46 -4.16 7.65
C TRP A 120 -17.93 -2.92 8.39
N LEU A 121 -19.10 -3.04 9.03
CA LEU A 121 -19.61 -2.09 10.02
C LEU A 121 -19.40 -2.70 11.40
N VAL A 122 -18.72 -1.94 12.28
CA VAL A 122 -18.51 -2.31 13.68
C VAL A 122 -19.34 -1.39 14.57
N THR A 123 -20.07 -1.94 15.51
CA THR A 123 -20.96 -1.23 16.44
C THR A 123 -20.60 -1.57 17.89
N ARG A 124 -21.23 -0.88 18.84
CA ARG A 124 -21.30 -1.33 20.23
C ARG A 124 -22.35 -2.43 20.34
N SER A 125 -22.14 -3.42 21.18
CA SER A 125 -23.07 -4.55 21.38
C SER A 125 -24.44 -4.11 21.92
N ASP A 126 -24.47 -3.06 22.77
CA ASP A 126 -25.69 -2.49 23.36
C ASP A 126 -26.40 -1.45 22.46
N ALA A 127 -25.84 -1.17 21.29
CA ALA A 127 -26.38 -0.22 20.30
C ALA A 127 -26.27 -0.77 18.88
N SER A 128 -26.22 -2.09 18.74
CA SER A 128 -26.20 -2.77 17.46
C SER A 128 -27.54 -2.61 16.73
N PHE A 129 -27.49 -2.62 15.40
CA PHE A 129 -28.66 -2.50 14.54
C PHE A 129 -28.59 -3.47 13.37
N THR A 130 -29.74 -3.73 12.75
CA THR A 130 -29.80 -4.55 11.53
C THR A 130 -29.30 -3.73 10.34
N PHE A 131 -28.37 -4.29 9.56
CA PHE A 131 -27.88 -3.72 8.33
C PHE A 131 -28.15 -4.65 7.16
N ARG A 132 -28.92 -4.21 6.19
CA ARG A 132 -29.23 -4.92 4.93
C ARG A 132 -28.87 -4.08 3.71
N THR A 133 -29.13 -2.77 3.78
CA THR A 133 -28.90 -1.80 2.70
C THR A 133 -28.35 -0.51 3.26
N ILE A 134 -27.87 0.38 2.40
CA ILE A 134 -27.34 1.68 2.78
C ILE A 134 -28.40 2.55 3.49
N ASP A 135 -29.69 2.35 3.20
CA ASP A 135 -30.79 3.08 3.85
C ASP A 135 -30.90 2.79 5.35
N ASP A 136 -30.45 1.64 5.83
CA ASP A 136 -30.44 1.29 7.26
C ASP A 136 -29.45 2.16 8.08
N LEU A 137 -28.57 2.91 7.40
CA LEU A 137 -27.70 3.90 8.02
C LEU A 137 -28.37 5.25 8.25
N ARG A 138 -29.63 5.44 7.82
CA ARG A 138 -30.35 6.70 7.93
C ARG A 138 -30.36 7.23 9.35
N GLY A 139 -29.98 8.52 9.49
CA GLY A 139 -29.91 9.23 10.77
C GLY A 139 -28.72 8.85 11.66
N LYS A 140 -27.89 7.91 11.28
CA LYS A 140 -26.70 7.47 12.04
C LYS A 140 -25.47 8.34 11.74
N THR A 141 -24.53 8.34 12.67
CA THR A 141 -23.19 8.91 12.50
C THR A 141 -22.18 7.77 12.30
N ILE A 142 -21.55 7.72 11.15
CA ILE A 142 -20.63 6.68 10.74
C ILE A 142 -19.19 7.21 10.82
N GLY A 143 -18.36 6.58 11.64
CA GLY A 143 -16.95 6.90 11.74
C GLY A 143 -16.16 6.31 10.55
N ALA A 144 -15.34 7.13 9.93
CA ALA A 144 -14.60 6.81 8.72
C ALA A 144 -13.15 7.32 8.79
N VAL A 145 -12.28 6.79 7.94
CA VAL A 145 -10.91 7.29 7.78
C VAL A 145 -10.90 8.36 6.70
N ARG A 146 -10.35 9.50 7.02
CA ARG A 146 -10.25 10.61 6.06
C ARG A 146 -9.48 10.21 4.81
N GLY A 147 -10.06 10.51 3.65
CA GLY A 147 -9.47 10.21 2.35
C GLY A 147 -9.61 8.75 1.88
N TYR A 148 -10.35 7.91 2.64
CA TYR A 148 -10.78 6.61 2.15
C TYR A 148 -12.05 6.75 1.31
N THR A 149 -12.27 5.75 0.44
CA THR A 149 -13.50 5.60 -0.35
C THR A 149 -14.17 4.30 0.06
N TYR A 150 -15.51 4.30 0.18
CA TYR A 150 -16.27 3.20 0.77
C TYR A 150 -17.33 2.61 -0.16
N GLY A 151 -17.17 2.82 -1.47
CA GLY A 151 -18.06 2.37 -2.52
C GLY A 151 -19.12 3.41 -2.88
N ASP A 152 -19.65 3.30 -4.09
CA ASP A 152 -20.52 4.34 -4.69
C ASP A 152 -21.80 4.54 -3.88
N ASP A 153 -22.46 3.48 -3.42
CA ASP A 153 -23.68 3.58 -2.62
C ASP A 153 -23.46 4.33 -1.30
N PHE A 154 -22.32 4.07 -0.64
CA PHE A 154 -21.97 4.80 0.58
C PHE A 154 -21.70 6.28 0.29
N GLU A 155 -20.94 6.57 -0.76
CA GLU A 155 -20.60 7.94 -1.13
C GLU A 155 -21.86 8.73 -1.57
N LEU A 156 -22.80 8.10 -2.25
CA LEU A 156 -24.10 8.73 -2.59
C LEU A 156 -24.95 9.04 -1.36
N GLY A 157 -24.91 8.21 -0.33
CA GLY A 157 -25.63 8.39 0.93
C GLY A 157 -24.95 9.34 1.92
N ARG A 158 -23.64 9.57 1.76
CA ARG A 158 -22.82 10.41 2.63
C ARG A 158 -23.40 11.81 2.81
N ASN A 159 -23.61 12.21 4.07
CA ASN A 159 -24.17 13.51 4.48
C ASN A 159 -25.56 13.86 3.90
N LYS A 160 -26.25 12.86 3.32
CA LYS A 160 -27.64 12.94 2.87
C LYS A 160 -28.55 12.02 3.71
N LEU A 161 -28.20 10.73 3.78
CA LEU A 161 -28.92 9.73 4.56
C LEU A 161 -28.36 9.60 5.99
N PHE A 162 -27.06 9.69 6.14
CA PHE A 162 -26.31 9.54 7.39
C PHE A 162 -25.15 10.54 7.43
N ARG A 163 -24.67 10.82 8.64
CA ARG A 163 -23.51 11.70 8.85
C ARG A 163 -22.23 10.89 8.80
N VAL A 164 -21.16 11.45 8.26
CA VAL A 164 -19.82 10.82 8.28
C VAL A 164 -18.87 11.65 9.13
N ASP A 165 -18.32 11.04 10.16
CA ASP A 165 -17.31 11.61 11.04
C ASP A 165 -15.95 11.06 10.63
N GLU A 166 -15.18 11.87 9.91
CA GLU A 166 -13.88 11.48 9.37
C GLU A 166 -12.73 11.99 10.24
N ASP A 167 -11.81 11.09 10.55
CA ASP A 167 -10.56 11.43 11.21
C ASP A 167 -9.35 10.70 10.60
N ILE A 168 -8.15 11.07 11.10
CA ILE A 168 -6.87 10.41 10.80
C ILE A 168 -6.34 9.64 12.01
N ALA A 169 -7.15 9.48 13.05
CA ALA A 169 -6.75 8.84 14.29
C ALA A 169 -6.40 7.36 14.10
N SER A 170 -5.71 6.80 15.07
CA SER A 170 -5.41 5.37 15.11
C SER A 170 -6.69 4.53 15.14
N ARG A 171 -6.58 3.27 14.75
CA ARG A 171 -7.72 2.33 14.86
C ARG A 171 -8.20 2.22 16.30
N ALA A 172 -7.30 2.13 17.28
CA ALA A 172 -7.65 2.07 18.71
C ALA A 172 -8.44 3.32 19.14
N THR A 173 -8.00 4.51 18.78
CA THR A 173 -8.70 5.76 19.11
C THR A 173 -10.09 5.81 18.49
N ARG A 174 -10.25 5.35 17.25
CA ARG A 174 -11.58 5.30 16.61
C ARG A 174 -12.52 4.29 17.29
N LEU A 175 -12.00 3.13 17.73
CA LEU A 175 -12.77 2.17 18.54
C LEU A 175 -13.17 2.74 19.89
N GLN A 176 -12.30 3.50 20.56
CA GLN A 176 -12.66 4.22 21.79
C GLN A 176 -13.82 5.20 21.56
N ARG A 177 -13.79 5.96 20.45
CA ARG A 177 -14.88 6.88 20.09
C ARG A 177 -16.22 6.16 19.88
N LEU A 178 -16.19 4.96 19.25
CA LEU A 178 -17.36 4.09 19.13
C LEU A 178 -17.86 3.63 20.50
N LEU A 179 -16.98 3.13 21.35
CA LEU A 179 -17.32 2.69 22.71
C LEU A 179 -17.89 3.82 23.57
N LEU A 180 -17.47 5.06 23.36
CA LEU A 180 -17.99 6.26 24.00
C LEU A 180 -19.25 6.85 23.32
N LYS A 181 -19.87 6.13 22.39
CA LYS A 181 -21.08 6.56 21.64
C LYS A 181 -20.92 7.89 20.89
N ARG A 182 -19.71 8.23 20.46
CA ARG A 182 -19.45 9.42 19.63
C ARG A 182 -19.81 9.20 18.16
N VAL A 183 -19.87 7.95 17.74
CA VAL A 183 -20.36 7.48 16.47
C VAL A 183 -21.19 6.21 16.69
N ASP A 184 -22.15 5.92 15.81
CA ASP A 184 -23.04 4.77 15.91
C ASP A 184 -22.39 3.48 15.34
N ALA A 185 -21.56 3.64 14.31
CA ALA A 185 -20.79 2.55 13.74
C ALA A 185 -19.46 3.05 13.19
N LEU A 186 -18.50 2.14 13.00
CA LEU A 186 -17.22 2.38 12.32
C LEU A 186 -17.13 1.55 11.06
N LEU A 187 -16.59 2.15 10.00
CA LEU A 187 -16.17 1.44 8.80
C LEU A 187 -14.79 0.80 9.01
N LEU A 188 -14.71 -0.49 8.71
CA LEU A 188 -13.52 -1.29 8.92
C LEU A 188 -13.22 -2.17 7.72
N TYR A 189 -12.11 -1.90 7.02
CA TYR A 189 -11.55 -2.83 6.05
C TYR A 189 -10.78 -3.95 6.74
N GLN A 190 -11.12 -5.20 6.41
CA GLN A 190 -10.42 -6.41 6.84
C GLN A 190 -10.07 -7.28 5.63
N PRO A 191 -9.02 -8.12 5.70
CA PRO A 191 -8.78 -9.12 4.67
C PRO A 191 -10.05 -9.93 4.38
N SER A 192 -10.29 -10.24 3.10
CA SER A 192 -11.41 -11.11 2.74
C SER A 192 -11.18 -12.52 3.28
N GLY A 193 -12.24 -13.11 3.80
CA GLY A 193 -12.21 -14.44 4.44
C GLY A 193 -12.32 -14.42 5.96
N ASP A 194 -12.01 -13.28 6.62
CA ASP A 194 -12.21 -13.17 8.06
C ASP A 194 -13.72 -13.18 8.40
N SER A 195 -14.12 -14.00 9.34
CA SER A 195 -15.49 -14.04 9.89
C SER A 195 -15.73 -12.87 10.86
N PRO A 196 -16.98 -12.46 11.10
CA PRO A 196 -17.30 -11.45 12.12
C PRO A 196 -16.69 -11.77 13.48
N ALA A 197 -16.74 -13.04 13.93
CA ALA A 197 -16.21 -13.46 15.22
C ALA A 197 -14.68 -13.31 15.32
N GLU A 198 -13.94 -13.66 14.27
CA GLU A 198 -12.49 -13.46 14.21
C GLU A 198 -12.12 -11.99 14.24
N ILE A 199 -12.90 -11.16 13.53
CA ILE A 199 -12.72 -9.71 13.54
C ILE A 199 -12.98 -9.14 14.94
N GLU A 200 -14.08 -9.53 15.60
CA GLU A 200 -14.41 -9.12 16.97
C GLU A 200 -13.29 -9.48 17.95
N ALA A 201 -12.79 -10.71 17.92
CA ALA A 201 -11.69 -11.16 18.75
C ALA A 201 -10.41 -10.32 18.55
N ALA A 202 -10.06 -10.00 17.30
CA ALA A 202 -8.92 -9.15 16.99
C ALA A 202 -9.11 -7.70 17.45
N LEU A 203 -10.33 -7.18 17.37
CA LEU A 203 -10.67 -5.83 17.85
C LEU A 203 -10.63 -5.76 19.37
N ASP A 204 -11.13 -6.78 20.06
CA ASP A 204 -11.08 -6.89 21.52
C ASP A 204 -9.62 -6.89 22.01
N GLN A 205 -8.75 -7.68 21.40
CA GLN A 205 -7.31 -7.66 21.72
C GLN A 205 -6.69 -6.28 21.51
N LEU A 206 -7.04 -5.59 20.43
CA LEU A 206 -6.52 -4.25 20.12
C LEU A 206 -6.97 -3.21 21.13
N ILE A 207 -8.22 -3.27 21.63
CA ILE A 207 -8.79 -2.25 22.50
C ILE A 207 -8.51 -2.50 23.98
N GLN A 208 -8.22 -3.75 24.39
CA GLN A 208 -7.99 -4.14 25.79
C GLN A 208 -7.05 -3.20 26.58
N PRO A 209 -5.88 -2.79 26.06
CA PRO A 209 -4.98 -1.89 26.78
C PRO A 209 -5.61 -0.52 27.10
N HIS A 210 -6.63 -0.13 26.35
CA HIS A 210 -7.28 1.18 26.41
C HIS A 210 -8.60 1.17 27.16
N LEU A 211 -9.13 -0.01 27.54
CA LEU A 211 -10.43 -0.10 28.22
C LEU A 211 -10.40 0.43 29.65
N LYS A 212 -9.25 0.38 30.32
CA LYS A 212 -9.09 0.83 31.71
C LYS A 212 -9.41 2.32 31.89
N ASP A 213 -9.20 3.09 30.83
CA ASP A 213 -9.42 4.54 30.82
C ASP A 213 -10.86 4.91 30.43
N LEU A 214 -11.69 3.91 30.11
CA LEU A 214 -13.05 4.12 29.66
C LEU A 214 -14.04 3.63 30.71
N SER A 215 -14.90 4.53 31.21
CA SER A 215 -16.02 4.17 32.08
C SER A 215 -17.15 3.56 31.24
N LEU A 216 -17.06 2.26 30.94
CA LEU A 216 -18.05 1.55 30.16
C LEU A 216 -19.00 0.75 31.04
N PRO A 217 -20.30 0.62 30.67
CA PRO A 217 -21.23 -0.28 31.33
C PRO A 217 -20.72 -1.74 31.25
N PRO A 218 -21.02 -2.57 32.27
CA PRO A 218 -20.65 -4.00 32.23
C PRO A 218 -21.16 -4.71 30.98
N GLY A 219 -20.33 -5.58 30.37
CA GLY A 219 -20.71 -6.40 29.22
C GLY A 219 -20.72 -5.68 27.87
N VAL A 220 -20.41 -4.39 27.83
CA VAL A 220 -20.29 -3.68 26.54
C VAL A 220 -19.02 -4.12 25.82
N ARG A 221 -19.20 -4.55 24.57
CA ARG A 221 -18.11 -4.96 23.67
C ARG A 221 -18.32 -4.42 22.25
N LEU A 222 -17.33 -4.61 21.42
CA LEU A 222 -17.44 -4.35 19.97
C LEU A 222 -18.21 -5.51 19.31
N THR A 223 -19.02 -5.19 18.32
CA THR A 223 -19.78 -6.17 17.52
C THR A 223 -19.69 -5.84 16.06
N VAL A 224 -19.36 -6.82 15.23
CA VAL A 224 -19.34 -6.70 13.78
C VAL A 224 -20.71 -7.08 13.24
N LEU A 225 -21.31 -6.22 12.41
CA LEU A 225 -22.61 -6.54 11.82
C LEU A 225 -22.46 -7.73 10.87
N PRO A 226 -23.45 -8.68 10.88
CA PRO A 226 -23.33 -9.95 10.13
C PRO A 226 -23.18 -9.78 8.62
N LYS A 227 -23.77 -8.72 8.05
CA LYS A 227 -23.65 -8.40 6.64
C LYS A 227 -22.59 -7.31 6.44
N PRO A 228 -21.57 -7.55 5.61
CA PRO A 228 -20.61 -6.52 5.25
C PRO A 228 -21.27 -5.45 4.36
N LEU A 229 -20.73 -4.23 4.41
CA LEU A 229 -21.14 -3.16 3.52
C LEU A 229 -20.69 -3.42 2.09
N GLN A 230 -19.48 -3.97 1.92
CA GLN A 230 -18.92 -4.33 0.62
C GLN A 230 -18.07 -5.59 0.74
N VAL A 231 -18.28 -6.55 -0.15
CA VAL A 231 -17.49 -7.78 -0.26
C VAL A 231 -16.45 -7.62 -1.35
N GLU A 232 -15.24 -8.18 -1.13
CA GLU A 232 -14.16 -8.30 -2.12
C GLU A 232 -13.75 -6.99 -2.80
N ASN A 233 -13.47 -5.96 -2.01
CA ASN A 233 -12.84 -4.75 -2.54
C ASN A 233 -11.36 -5.04 -2.83
N GLY A 234 -11.01 -5.11 -4.12
CA GLY A 234 -9.65 -5.40 -4.56
C GLY A 234 -8.64 -4.32 -4.14
N MET A 235 -7.51 -4.77 -3.60
CA MET A 235 -6.35 -3.90 -3.37
C MET A 235 -5.42 -3.96 -4.58
N HIS A 236 -5.16 -2.84 -5.17
CA HIS A 236 -4.43 -2.73 -6.42
C HIS A 236 -3.17 -1.90 -6.26
N PHE A 237 -2.21 -2.15 -7.13
CA PHE A 237 -1.19 -1.16 -7.46
C PHE A 237 -1.73 -0.23 -8.54
N ALA A 238 -1.32 1.03 -8.51
CA ALA A 238 -1.66 1.99 -9.56
C ALA A 238 -0.52 2.97 -9.79
N ILE A 239 -0.40 3.47 -11.02
CA ILE A 239 0.60 4.47 -11.42
C ILE A 239 -0.06 5.48 -12.37
N ALA A 240 0.47 6.70 -12.45
CA ALA A 240 0.01 7.66 -13.46
C ALA A 240 0.12 7.05 -14.86
N ARG A 241 -0.93 7.20 -15.67
CA ARG A 241 -0.95 6.65 -17.04
C ARG A 241 0.21 7.16 -17.90
N SER A 242 0.62 8.42 -17.68
CA SER A 242 1.74 9.07 -18.37
C SER A 242 3.12 8.55 -17.93
N HIS A 243 3.21 7.76 -16.86
CA HIS A 243 4.44 7.23 -16.28
C HIS A 243 4.48 5.70 -16.23
N ASP A 244 3.50 5.04 -16.85
CA ASP A 244 3.48 3.58 -16.94
C ASP A 244 4.25 3.11 -18.19
N ASP A 245 5.46 2.68 -17.98
CA ASP A 245 6.37 2.08 -18.97
C ASP A 245 6.16 0.55 -19.13
N GLY A 246 4.94 0.06 -18.89
CA GLY A 246 4.61 -1.36 -18.85
C GLY A 246 4.80 -2.00 -17.47
N LEU A 247 5.03 -1.18 -16.42
CA LEU A 247 5.19 -1.65 -15.05
C LEU A 247 3.94 -2.40 -14.57
N ILE A 248 2.75 -1.90 -14.88
CA ILE A 248 1.49 -2.54 -14.49
C ILE A 248 1.35 -3.94 -15.12
N ASP A 249 1.73 -4.14 -16.36
CA ASP A 249 1.68 -5.46 -17.00
C ASP A 249 2.68 -6.43 -16.39
N ARG A 250 3.87 -5.95 -16.04
CA ARG A 250 4.87 -6.74 -15.30
C ARG A 250 4.36 -7.16 -13.92
N ILE A 251 3.72 -6.23 -13.18
CA ILE A 251 3.07 -6.52 -11.90
C ILE A 251 1.97 -7.58 -12.07
N ASN A 252 1.08 -7.42 -13.06
CA ASN A 252 0.00 -8.38 -13.32
C ASN A 252 0.54 -9.78 -13.62
N SER A 253 1.61 -9.87 -14.40
CA SER A 253 2.29 -11.13 -14.70
C SER A 253 2.85 -11.79 -13.44
N ALA A 254 3.48 -11.02 -12.54
CA ALA A 254 3.99 -11.49 -11.26
C ALA A 254 2.85 -11.97 -10.35
N LEU A 255 1.78 -11.19 -10.19
CA LEU A 255 0.60 -11.56 -9.40
C LEU A 255 -0.07 -12.84 -9.92
N ALA A 256 -0.14 -13.01 -11.24
CA ALA A 256 -0.68 -14.23 -11.84
C ALA A 256 0.20 -15.47 -11.52
N ARG A 257 1.52 -15.32 -11.50
CA ARG A 257 2.44 -16.41 -11.07
C ARG A 257 2.24 -16.75 -9.60
N GLN A 258 2.16 -15.74 -8.72
CA GLN A 258 1.94 -15.95 -7.29
C GLN A 258 0.65 -16.73 -7.00
N ARG A 259 -0.47 -16.37 -7.67
CA ARG A 259 -1.75 -17.07 -7.52
C ARG A 259 -1.67 -18.55 -7.92
N ARG A 260 -0.95 -18.87 -9.02
CA ARG A 260 -0.76 -20.26 -9.45
C ARG A 260 0.04 -21.10 -8.46
N VAL A 261 1.01 -20.50 -7.78
CA VAL A 261 1.80 -21.21 -6.75
C VAL A 261 0.97 -21.46 -5.49
N ALA A 262 0.13 -20.50 -5.09
CA ALA A 262 -0.75 -20.63 -3.91
C ALA A 262 -1.90 -21.63 -4.08
N GLN A 263 -2.23 -22.04 -5.31
CA GLN A 263 -3.30 -23.01 -5.63
C GLN A 263 -2.78 -24.45 -5.77
N ARG A 264 -1.48 -24.67 -5.66
CA ARG A 264 -0.83 -26.00 -5.67
C ARG A 264 -0.52 -26.49 -4.26
#